data_7b73a15ec0acceb754e2d26bf73795d7
#
_entry.id   7b73a15ec0acceb754e2d26bf73795d7
#
_cell.length_a   1.000
_cell.length_b   1.000
_cell.length_c   1.000
_cell.angle_alpha   90.00
_cell.angle_beta   90.00
_cell.angle_gamma   90.00
#
_symmetry.space_group_name_H-M   'P 1'
#
loop_
_entity.id
_entity.type
_entity.pdbx_description
1 polymer ?
#
loop_
_entity_poly.entity_id
_entity_poly.type
_entity_poly.pdbx_seq_one_letter_code
_entity_poly.pdbx_strand_id
1 'polypeptide(L)'
;MAIISIDSWYYHDLTSTLTFTALNFLRTNLSSVSLFYGGMPWHYYLTQAYPILLTTCLPFFFHGATLHFRSLSTRHDSSSAKLTTLMGLIIWATAIYSLAGHKEWRFLHPLLPIMHLFCTKSLLHLTTEQTTRHKSIPPRYLALVLLQIPGMIYVALLHGRAQIGVMHFLRSISPADLTSVGFLMPCHSTPWQAYLHRADLAATGRMWALGCEPPLG
;
A
#
# COMPACT_ATOMS: atom_id res chain seq x y z
N MET A 1 -1.10 -26.77 11.24
CA MET A 1 -1.81 -27.34 12.39
C MET A 1 -1.82 -26.37 13.59
N ALA A 2 -0.68 -25.91 14.13
CA ALA A 2 -0.64 -25.05 15.33
C ALA A 2 -1.50 -23.76 15.23
N ILE A 3 -1.48 -23.05 14.10
CA ILE A 3 -2.28 -21.81 13.89
C ILE A 3 -3.77 -22.11 14.02
N ILE A 4 -4.26 -23.17 13.35
CA ILE A 4 -5.68 -23.54 13.40
C ILE A 4 -6.12 -23.86 14.84
N SER A 5 -5.26 -24.56 15.61
CA SER A 5 -5.57 -24.89 17.00
C SER A 5 -5.63 -23.64 17.89
N ILE A 6 -4.68 -22.73 17.71
CA ILE A 6 -4.65 -21.44 18.46
C ILE A 6 -5.85 -20.57 18.09
N ASP A 7 -6.12 -20.40 16.79
CA ASP A 7 -7.27 -19.61 16.33
C ASP A 7 -8.60 -20.20 16.82
N SER A 8 -8.76 -21.52 16.74
CA SER A 8 -9.97 -22.21 17.19
C SER A 8 -10.17 -22.10 18.70
N TRP A 9 -9.07 -22.14 19.47
CA TRP A 9 -9.14 -21.91 20.91
C TRP A 9 -9.50 -20.46 21.25
N TYR A 10 -8.91 -19.49 20.59
CA TYR A 10 -9.14 -18.05 20.83
C TYR A 10 -10.58 -17.64 20.46
N TYR A 11 -11.11 -18.15 19.35
CA TYR A 11 -12.45 -17.81 18.86
C TYR A 11 -13.53 -18.81 19.29
N HIS A 12 -13.24 -19.71 20.21
CA HIS A 12 -14.17 -20.78 20.66
C HIS A 12 -15.55 -20.26 21.08
N ASP A 13 -15.58 -19.14 21.78
CA ASP A 13 -16.83 -18.55 22.28
C ASP A 13 -17.67 -17.88 21.18
N LEU A 14 -17.07 -17.57 20.03
CA LEU A 14 -17.72 -16.93 18.89
C LEU A 14 -18.11 -17.93 17.79
N THR A 15 -17.41 -19.07 17.74
CA THR A 15 -17.64 -20.08 16.71
C THR A 15 -17.53 -21.47 17.31
N SER A 16 -18.56 -22.31 17.13
CA SER A 16 -18.52 -23.71 17.55
C SER A 16 -17.70 -24.64 16.61
N THR A 17 -17.01 -24.07 15.62
CA THR A 17 -16.32 -24.79 14.56
C THR A 17 -14.82 -24.46 14.53
N LEU A 18 -14.04 -25.35 13.90
CA LEU A 18 -12.63 -25.09 13.66
C LEU A 18 -12.45 -23.78 12.87
N THR A 19 -11.68 -22.86 13.43
CA THR A 19 -11.41 -21.55 12.83
C THR A 19 -10.06 -21.56 12.10
N PHE A 20 -10.08 -21.30 10.82
CA PHE A 20 -8.86 -21.08 10.04
C PHE A 20 -8.87 -19.64 9.50
N THR A 21 -8.29 -18.73 10.27
CA THR A 21 -8.32 -17.28 10.01
C THR A 21 -7.82 -16.91 8.62
N ALA A 22 -6.76 -17.56 8.13
CA ALA A 22 -6.24 -17.29 6.77
C ALA A 22 -7.24 -17.66 5.67
N LEU A 23 -7.96 -18.78 5.82
CA LEU A 23 -9.00 -19.17 4.86
C LEU A 23 -10.22 -18.27 4.93
N ASN A 24 -10.63 -17.89 6.14
CA ASN A 24 -11.75 -16.97 6.35
C ASN A 24 -11.43 -15.60 5.76
N PHE A 25 -10.21 -15.09 5.98
CA PHE A 25 -9.74 -13.86 5.35
C PHE A 25 -9.80 -13.95 3.82
N LEU A 26 -9.32 -15.03 3.23
CA LEU A 26 -9.35 -15.22 1.79
C LEU A 26 -10.78 -15.30 1.26
N ARG A 27 -11.66 -16.05 1.91
CA ARG A 27 -13.08 -16.16 1.55
C ARG A 27 -13.77 -14.80 1.57
N THR A 28 -13.59 -14.03 2.64
CA THR A 28 -14.21 -12.71 2.79
C THR A 28 -13.73 -11.75 1.70
N ASN A 29 -12.41 -11.73 1.43
CA ASN A 29 -11.84 -10.83 0.42
C ASN A 29 -12.14 -11.23 -1.03
N LEU A 30 -12.50 -12.49 -1.30
CA LEU A 30 -12.96 -12.95 -2.61
C LEU A 30 -14.48 -12.93 -2.76
N SER A 31 -15.22 -12.64 -1.69
CA SER A 31 -16.69 -12.56 -1.70
C SER A 31 -17.20 -11.17 -2.09
N SER A 32 -18.51 -11.06 -2.30
CA SER A 32 -19.19 -9.77 -2.56
C SER A 32 -19.02 -8.76 -1.43
N VAL A 33 -18.73 -9.19 -0.20
CA VAL A 33 -18.47 -8.31 0.95
C VAL A 33 -17.31 -7.36 0.69
N SER A 34 -16.26 -7.82 -0.01
CA SER A 34 -15.12 -6.97 -0.36
C SER A 34 -15.50 -5.84 -1.33
N LEU A 35 -16.55 -6.01 -2.14
CA LEU A 35 -17.02 -5.01 -3.09
C LEU A 35 -17.70 -3.82 -2.40
N PHE A 36 -18.08 -3.94 -1.13
CA PHE A 36 -18.56 -2.81 -0.33
C PHE A 36 -17.55 -1.66 -0.29
N TYR A 37 -16.26 -1.98 -0.30
CA TYR A 37 -15.17 -1.00 -0.33
C TYR A 37 -14.82 -0.51 -1.75
N GLY A 38 -15.63 -0.86 -2.74
CA GLY A 38 -15.45 -0.50 -4.15
C GLY A 38 -14.80 -1.59 -4.99
N GLY A 39 -15.33 -1.77 -6.19
CA GLY A 39 -14.78 -2.68 -7.20
C GLY A 39 -13.86 -1.94 -8.17
N MET A 40 -12.71 -2.53 -8.48
CA MET A 40 -11.74 -1.97 -9.42
C MET A 40 -11.55 -2.92 -10.62
N PRO A 41 -11.33 -2.40 -11.84
CA PRO A 41 -11.11 -3.22 -13.02
C PRO A 41 -9.84 -4.07 -12.89
N TRP A 42 -9.76 -5.17 -13.63
CA TRP A 42 -8.62 -6.10 -13.56
C TRP A 42 -7.26 -5.43 -13.85
N HIS A 43 -7.24 -4.43 -14.73
CA HIS A 43 -6.04 -3.71 -15.13
C HIS A 43 -5.59 -2.60 -14.15
N TYR A 44 -6.30 -2.39 -13.03
CA TYR A 44 -6.07 -1.33 -12.06
C TYR A 44 -4.60 -1.20 -11.64
N TYR A 45 -3.95 -2.32 -11.34
CA TYR A 45 -2.55 -2.30 -10.90
C TYR A 45 -1.59 -1.78 -11.96
N LEU A 46 -1.82 -2.12 -13.22
CA LEU A 46 -0.96 -1.68 -14.32
C LEU A 46 -1.20 -0.21 -14.67
N THR A 47 -2.46 0.24 -14.66
CA THR A 47 -2.86 1.55 -15.17
C THR A 47 -2.90 2.64 -14.11
N GLN A 48 -3.06 2.27 -12.83
CA GLN A 48 -3.15 3.23 -11.73
C GLN A 48 -2.10 2.98 -10.65
N ALA A 49 -2.00 1.77 -10.10
CA ALA A 49 -1.11 1.51 -8.98
C ALA A 49 0.38 1.65 -9.34
N TYR A 50 0.81 1.12 -10.48
CA TYR A 50 2.21 1.27 -10.93
C TYR A 50 2.60 2.74 -11.14
N PRO A 51 1.81 3.57 -11.87
CA PRO A 51 2.10 5.00 -11.98
C PRO A 51 2.15 5.73 -10.63
N ILE A 52 1.24 5.42 -9.70
CA ILE A 52 1.21 6.03 -8.38
C ILE A 52 2.47 5.64 -7.57
N LEU A 53 2.83 4.36 -7.56
CA LEU A 53 3.90 3.83 -6.72
C LEU A 53 5.29 4.16 -7.25
N LEU A 54 5.48 4.07 -8.57
CA LEU A 54 6.78 4.29 -9.20
C LEU A 54 6.98 5.74 -9.63
N THR A 55 5.90 6.51 -9.80
CA THR A 55 5.92 7.91 -10.21
C THR A 55 6.89 8.14 -11.38
N THR A 56 7.89 8.97 -11.25
CA THR A 56 8.91 9.27 -12.28
C THR A 56 9.90 8.13 -12.51
N CYS A 57 9.92 7.10 -11.65
CA CYS A 57 10.72 5.88 -11.86
C CYS A 57 10.05 4.85 -12.79
N LEU A 58 8.77 5.04 -13.12
CA LEU A 58 8.02 4.10 -13.97
C LEU A 58 8.71 3.79 -15.32
N PRO A 59 9.21 4.76 -16.09
CA PRO A 59 9.94 4.49 -17.33
C PRO A 59 11.19 3.65 -17.10
N PHE A 60 11.92 3.91 -16.02
CA PHE A 60 13.13 3.13 -15.68
C PHE A 60 12.81 1.69 -15.31
N PHE A 61 11.68 1.46 -14.62
CA PHE A 61 11.22 0.11 -14.32
C PHE A 61 10.96 -0.70 -15.58
N PHE A 62 10.16 -0.18 -16.52
CA PHE A 62 9.86 -0.89 -17.75
C PHE A 62 11.10 -1.07 -18.64
N HIS A 63 11.97 -0.06 -18.75
CA HIS A 63 13.22 -0.20 -19.49
C HIS A 63 14.12 -1.25 -18.83
N GLY A 64 14.28 -1.26 -17.53
CA GLY A 64 15.07 -2.28 -16.82
C GLY A 64 14.49 -3.69 -16.95
N ALA A 65 13.18 -3.83 -16.94
CA ALA A 65 12.50 -5.10 -17.22
C ALA A 65 12.78 -5.58 -18.66
N THR A 66 12.65 -4.70 -19.66
CA THR A 66 12.97 -5.07 -21.06
C THR A 66 14.44 -5.46 -21.25
N LEU A 67 15.37 -4.75 -20.61
CA LEU A 67 16.78 -5.12 -20.58
C LEU A 67 17.01 -6.50 -19.96
N HIS A 68 16.26 -6.80 -18.89
CA HIS A 68 16.35 -8.10 -18.24
C HIS A 68 15.86 -9.21 -19.17
N PHE A 69 14.69 -9.08 -19.77
CA PHE A 69 14.15 -10.08 -20.70
C PHE A 69 15.05 -10.30 -21.93
N ARG A 70 15.61 -9.24 -22.48
CA ARG A 70 16.59 -9.36 -23.58
C ARG A 70 17.87 -10.09 -23.16
N SER A 71 18.34 -9.87 -21.93
CA SER A 71 19.54 -10.53 -21.42
C SER A 71 19.36 -12.02 -21.15
N LEU A 72 18.13 -12.51 -20.95
CA LEU A 72 17.85 -13.93 -20.76
C LEU A 72 18.22 -14.78 -21.98
N SER A 73 18.14 -14.20 -23.17
CA SER A 73 18.52 -14.90 -24.41
C SER A 73 20.03 -15.07 -24.57
N THR A 74 20.85 -14.29 -23.87
CA THR A 74 22.30 -14.18 -24.12
C THR A 74 23.16 -14.61 -22.93
N ARG A 75 22.63 -14.63 -21.71
CA ARG A 75 23.41 -14.94 -20.50
C ARG A 75 22.63 -15.82 -19.53
N HIS A 76 23.19 -17.00 -19.25
CA HIS A 76 22.73 -17.91 -18.19
C HIS A 76 23.71 -17.87 -17.00
N ASP A 77 23.67 -16.76 -16.21
CA ASP A 77 24.40 -16.70 -14.95
C ASP A 77 23.46 -16.75 -13.74
N SER A 78 24.01 -17.01 -12.56
CA SER A 78 23.23 -17.11 -11.32
C SER A 78 22.54 -15.78 -10.93
N SER A 79 23.12 -14.65 -11.29
CA SER A 79 22.55 -13.32 -11.09
C SER A 79 21.32 -13.09 -11.95
N SER A 80 21.34 -13.54 -13.19
CA SER A 80 20.21 -13.49 -14.11
C SER A 80 19.05 -14.35 -13.60
N ALA A 81 19.33 -15.55 -13.09
CA ALA A 81 18.32 -16.44 -12.51
C ALA A 81 17.59 -15.80 -11.31
N LYS A 82 18.33 -15.14 -10.39
CA LYS A 82 17.74 -14.43 -9.25
C LYS A 82 16.82 -13.29 -9.69
N LEU A 83 17.24 -12.47 -10.63
CA LEU A 83 16.40 -11.39 -11.15
C LEU A 83 15.17 -11.93 -11.88
N THR A 84 15.27 -13.07 -12.56
CA THR A 84 14.12 -13.74 -13.19
C THR A 84 13.09 -14.17 -12.13
N THR A 85 13.54 -14.76 -11.03
CA THR A 85 12.66 -15.14 -9.91
C THR A 85 11.95 -13.92 -9.33
N LEU A 86 12.69 -12.81 -9.13
CA LEU A 86 12.11 -11.58 -8.61
C LEU A 86 11.10 -10.94 -9.59
N MET A 87 11.38 -10.96 -10.89
CA MET A 87 10.42 -10.52 -11.90
C MET A 87 9.19 -11.43 -11.93
N GLY A 88 9.38 -12.73 -11.84
CA GLY A 88 8.30 -13.70 -11.72
C GLY A 88 7.41 -13.43 -10.50
N LEU A 89 8.00 -13.07 -9.37
CA LEU A 89 7.25 -12.68 -8.16
C LEU A 89 6.42 -11.41 -8.39
N ILE A 90 6.96 -10.38 -9.04
CA ILE A 90 6.20 -9.16 -9.38
C ILE A 90 5.00 -9.50 -10.25
N ILE A 91 5.23 -10.26 -11.33
CA ILE A 91 4.18 -10.66 -12.29
C ILE A 91 3.12 -11.50 -11.59
N TRP A 92 3.53 -12.51 -10.83
CA TRP A 92 2.65 -13.43 -10.12
C TRP A 92 1.77 -12.70 -9.10
N ALA A 93 2.38 -11.89 -8.23
CA ALA A 93 1.65 -11.15 -7.20
C ALA A 93 0.67 -10.14 -7.83
N THR A 94 1.10 -9.40 -8.88
CA THR A 94 0.22 -8.48 -9.61
C THR A 94 -0.96 -9.23 -10.24
N ALA A 95 -0.72 -10.39 -10.83
CA ALA A 95 -1.77 -11.21 -11.44
C ALA A 95 -2.78 -11.71 -10.39
N ILE A 96 -2.29 -12.27 -9.28
CA ILE A 96 -3.16 -12.78 -8.19
C ILE A 96 -4.02 -11.65 -7.60
N TYR A 97 -3.41 -10.49 -7.26
CA TYR A 97 -4.18 -9.37 -6.74
C TYR A 97 -5.17 -8.79 -7.78
N SER A 98 -4.88 -8.91 -9.09
CA SER A 98 -5.79 -8.48 -10.14
C SER A 98 -7.07 -9.31 -10.22
N LEU A 99 -7.09 -10.53 -9.68
CA LEU A 99 -8.28 -11.38 -9.62
C LEU A 99 -9.26 -10.93 -8.53
N ALA A 100 -8.80 -10.28 -7.48
CA ALA A 100 -9.67 -9.78 -6.42
C ALA A 100 -10.56 -8.64 -6.95
N GLY A 101 -11.79 -8.54 -6.47
CA GLY A 101 -12.72 -7.46 -6.82
C GLY A 101 -12.28 -6.12 -6.26
N HIS A 102 -11.96 -6.09 -4.97
CA HIS A 102 -11.41 -4.91 -4.29
C HIS A 102 -9.90 -4.85 -4.46
N LYS A 103 -9.38 -3.70 -4.87
CA LYS A 103 -7.96 -3.49 -5.15
C LYS A 103 -7.50 -2.17 -4.57
N GLU A 104 -6.30 -2.17 -3.97
CA GLU A 104 -5.65 -0.96 -3.50
C GLU A 104 -4.18 -0.93 -3.95
N TRP A 105 -3.66 0.23 -4.30
CA TRP A 105 -2.27 0.40 -4.71
C TRP A 105 -1.29 -0.03 -3.61
N ARG A 106 -1.67 0.13 -2.32
CA ARG A 106 -0.84 -0.26 -1.17
C ARG A 106 -0.55 -1.75 -1.09
N PHE A 107 -1.35 -2.62 -1.70
CA PHE A 107 -1.09 -4.07 -1.71
C PHE A 107 0.20 -4.43 -2.47
N LEU A 108 0.65 -3.56 -3.38
CA LEU A 108 1.91 -3.74 -4.10
C LEU A 108 3.12 -3.10 -3.40
N HIS A 109 2.95 -2.39 -2.28
CA HIS A 109 4.07 -1.79 -1.54
C HIS A 109 5.22 -2.77 -1.24
N PRO A 110 4.96 -4.02 -0.82
CA PRO A 110 6.05 -4.98 -0.57
C PRO A 110 6.90 -5.28 -1.79
N LEU A 111 6.39 -5.04 -3.00
CA LEU A 111 7.12 -5.27 -4.26
C LEU A 111 7.99 -4.07 -4.67
N LEU A 112 7.79 -2.89 -4.09
CA LEU A 112 8.52 -1.67 -4.47
C LEU A 112 10.05 -1.83 -4.42
N PRO A 113 10.65 -2.38 -3.35
CA PRO A 113 12.09 -2.59 -3.33
C PRO A 113 12.58 -3.44 -4.49
N ILE A 114 11.82 -4.47 -4.87
CA ILE A 114 12.14 -5.35 -5.98
C ILE A 114 11.99 -4.61 -7.31
N MET A 115 10.93 -3.82 -7.49
CA MET A 115 10.73 -3.00 -8.69
C MET A 115 11.88 -2.00 -8.88
N HIS A 116 12.38 -1.40 -7.78
CA HIS A 116 13.50 -0.46 -7.83
C HIS A 116 14.84 -1.12 -8.25
N LEU A 117 15.02 -2.43 -8.07
CA LEU A 117 16.18 -3.13 -8.64
C LEU A 117 16.19 -3.05 -10.17
N PHE A 118 15.02 -3.15 -10.81
CA PHE A 118 14.91 -2.98 -12.26
C PHE A 118 15.09 -1.53 -12.69
N CYS A 119 14.60 -0.56 -11.90
CA CYS A 119 14.91 0.85 -12.11
C CYS A 119 16.42 1.10 -12.08
N THR A 120 17.11 0.53 -11.09
CA THR A 120 18.58 0.64 -10.95
C THR A 120 19.30 0.00 -12.12
N LYS A 121 18.87 -1.18 -12.58
CA LYS A 121 19.42 -1.83 -13.78
C LYS A 121 19.31 -0.93 -15.01
N SER A 122 18.17 -0.26 -15.19
CA SER A 122 17.96 0.72 -16.25
C SER A 122 18.93 1.90 -16.15
N LEU A 123 19.02 2.52 -14.97
CA LEU A 123 19.89 3.67 -14.75
C LEU A 123 21.38 3.33 -14.98
N LEU A 124 21.83 2.18 -14.49
CA LEU A 124 23.19 1.70 -14.73
C LEU A 124 23.49 1.52 -16.22
N HIS A 125 22.57 0.92 -16.96
CA HIS A 125 22.71 0.75 -18.42
C HIS A 125 22.83 2.10 -19.13
N LEU A 126 21.90 3.02 -18.83
CA LEU A 126 21.86 4.35 -19.43
C LEU A 126 23.09 5.23 -19.07
N THR A 127 23.68 5.01 -17.89
CA THR A 127 24.90 5.72 -17.49
C THR A 127 26.13 5.13 -18.15
N THR A 128 26.20 3.82 -18.32
CA THR A 128 27.36 3.14 -18.96
C THR A 128 27.42 3.40 -20.43
N GLU A 129 26.32 3.44 -21.15
CA GLU A 129 26.28 3.73 -22.59
C GLU A 129 26.72 5.16 -22.93
N GLN A 130 26.53 6.12 -22.05
CA GLN A 130 26.80 7.54 -22.35
C GLN A 130 28.21 8.00 -21.95
N THR A 131 28.99 7.19 -21.24
CA THR A 131 30.22 7.72 -20.62
C THR A 131 31.42 6.77 -20.72
N THR A 132 32.24 6.99 -21.70
CA THR A 132 33.60 6.44 -21.75
C THR A 132 34.58 7.14 -20.78
N ARG A 133 34.21 8.29 -20.18
CA ARG A 133 35.13 9.14 -19.42
C ARG A 133 34.73 9.47 -17.97
N HIS A 134 33.45 9.53 -17.64
CA HIS A 134 32.96 9.79 -16.27
C HIS A 134 31.72 8.97 -15.96
N LYS A 135 31.76 8.19 -14.87
CA LYS A 135 30.60 7.39 -14.36
C LYS A 135 29.59 8.27 -13.60
N SER A 136 29.08 9.32 -14.24
CA SER A 136 28.07 10.20 -13.61
C SER A 136 26.70 9.97 -14.24
N ILE A 137 25.66 10.00 -13.42
CA ILE A 137 24.27 9.92 -13.88
C ILE A 137 23.97 11.18 -14.71
N PRO A 138 23.49 11.08 -15.96
CA PRO A 138 23.12 12.25 -16.75
C PRO A 138 22.10 13.12 -16.01
N PRO A 139 22.24 14.47 -16.04
CA PRO A 139 21.41 15.39 -15.25
C PRO A 139 19.89 15.18 -15.45
N ARG A 140 19.49 14.82 -16.67
CA ARG A 140 18.07 14.55 -17.01
C ARG A 140 17.49 13.36 -16.22
N TYR A 141 18.26 12.29 -16.01
CA TYR A 141 17.79 11.13 -15.25
C TYR A 141 17.84 11.41 -13.74
N LEU A 142 18.89 12.11 -13.30
CA LEU A 142 18.98 12.59 -11.92
C LEU A 142 17.81 13.51 -11.59
N ALA A 143 17.45 14.45 -12.47
CA ALA A 143 16.30 15.33 -12.28
C ALA A 143 14.98 14.56 -12.13
N LEU A 144 14.76 13.51 -12.94
CA LEU A 144 13.56 12.67 -12.81
C LEU A 144 13.49 11.96 -11.45
N VAL A 145 14.63 11.47 -10.95
CA VAL A 145 14.67 10.84 -9.62
C VAL A 145 14.46 11.88 -8.51
N LEU A 146 15.12 13.03 -8.61
CA LEU A 146 14.99 14.08 -7.60
C LEU A 146 13.62 14.76 -7.59
N LEU A 147 12.88 14.73 -8.71
CA LEU A 147 11.51 15.26 -8.79
C LEU A 147 10.53 14.57 -7.84
N GLN A 148 10.85 13.37 -7.36
CA GLN A 148 10.05 12.70 -6.33
C GLN A 148 10.14 13.36 -4.95
N ILE A 149 11.23 14.07 -4.65
CA ILE A 149 11.48 14.65 -3.34
C ILE A 149 10.39 15.65 -2.92
N PRO A 150 9.97 16.61 -3.74
CA PRO A 150 8.87 17.51 -3.40
C PRO A 150 7.57 16.77 -3.08
N GLY A 151 7.22 15.74 -3.89
CA GLY A 151 6.05 14.90 -3.65
C GLY A 151 6.14 14.14 -2.32
N MET A 152 7.31 13.57 -2.04
CA MET A 152 7.58 12.87 -0.78
C MET A 152 7.46 13.83 0.43
N ILE A 153 8.03 15.03 0.35
CA ILE A 153 7.92 16.05 1.39
C ILE A 153 6.45 16.44 1.61
N TYR A 154 5.70 16.68 0.53
CA TYR A 154 4.28 17.00 0.62
C TYR A 154 3.49 15.88 1.31
N VAL A 155 3.66 14.63 0.88
CA VAL A 155 2.94 13.49 1.47
C VAL A 155 3.34 13.26 2.92
N ALA A 156 4.61 13.37 3.25
CA ALA A 156 5.10 13.11 4.60
C ALA A 156 4.76 14.23 5.61
N LEU A 157 4.74 15.47 5.16
CA LEU A 157 4.62 16.61 6.08
C LEU A 157 3.28 17.35 6.00
N LEU A 158 2.60 17.34 4.86
CA LEU A 158 1.41 18.16 4.62
C LEU A 158 0.14 17.35 4.41
N HIS A 159 0.24 16.20 3.73
CA HIS A 159 -0.91 15.35 3.47
C HIS A 159 -1.47 14.75 4.78
N GLY A 160 -2.79 14.82 4.95
CA GLY A 160 -3.44 14.25 6.14
C GLY A 160 -3.30 15.07 7.43
N ARG A 161 -2.69 16.26 7.40
CA ARG A 161 -2.54 17.10 8.63
C ARG A 161 -3.87 17.55 9.21
N ALA A 162 -4.89 17.76 8.39
CA ALA A 162 -6.21 18.20 8.87
C ALA A 162 -6.84 17.19 9.84
N GLN A 163 -6.70 15.90 9.55
CA GLN A 163 -7.21 14.81 10.38
C GLN A 163 -6.54 14.73 11.76
N ILE A 164 -5.28 15.10 11.84
CA ILE A 164 -4.54 15.20 13.11
C ILE A 164 -4.80 16.56 13.75
N GLY A 165 -4.84 17.63 12.96
CA GLY A 165 -5.09 18.99 13.42
C GLY A 165 -6.42 19.14 14.15
N VAL A 166 -7.51 18.51 13.66
CA VAL A 166 -8.79 18.52 14.33
C VAL A 166 -8.74 17.86 15.72
N MET A 167 -7.92 16.83 15.90
CA MET A 167 -7.74 16.19 17.21
C MET A 167 -7.03 17.12 18.21
N HIS A 168 -6.01 17.86 17.76
CA HIS A 168 -5.37 18.89 18.58
C HIS A 168 -6.36 19.99 18.97
N PHE A 169 -7.16 20.46 18.03
CA PHE A 169 -8.20 21.44 18.29
C PHE A 169 -9.23 20.95 19.31
N LEU A 170 -9.77 19.75 19.12
CA LEU A 170 -10.74 19.16 20.08
C LEU A 170 -10.12 18.97 21.47
N ARG A 171 -8.83 18.67 21.55
CA ARG A 171 -8.13 18.54 22.82
C ARG A 171 -7.99 19.89 23.56
N SER A 172 -7.92 20.99 22.84
CA SER A 172 -7.78 22.34 23.43
C SER A 172 -9.08 22.95 23.92
N ILE A 173 -10.25 22.39 23.52
CA ILE A 173 -11.56 22.89 23.95
C ILE A 173 -11.82 22.46 25.40
N SER A 174 -12.33 23.40 26.22
CA SER A 174 -12.70 23.10 27.60
C SER A 174 -13.77 22.00 27.67
N PRO A 175 -13.70 21.05 28.64
CA PRO A 175 -14.77 20.07 28.86
C PRO A 175 -16.16 20.67 29.11
N ALA A 176 -16.24 21.89 29.63
CA ALA A 176 -17.49 22.61 29.83
C ALA A 176 -18.13 23.04 28.51
N ASP A 177 -17.32 23.30 27.48
CA ASP A 177 -17.79 23.83 26.19
C ASP A 177 -18.04 22.74 25.14
N LEU A 178 -17.65 21.48 25.42
CA LEU A 178 -17.73 20.38 24.45
C LEU A 178 -18.46 19.18 25.08
N THR A 179 -19.72 19.01 24.77
CA THR A 179 -20.53 17.92 25.27
C THR A 179 -20.48 16.65 24.45
N SER A 180 -20.36 16.78 23.13
CA SER A 180 -20.29 15.65 22.19
C SER A 180 -19.60 16.02 20.89
N VAL A 181 -19.07 15.03 20.17
CA VAL A 181 -18.40 15.19 18.88
C VAL A 181 -18.88 14.12 17.90
N GLY A 182 -19.34 14.55 16.73
CA GLY A 182 -19.68 13.68 15.62
C GLY A 182 -18.72 13.85 14.44
N PHE A 183 -18.14 12.76 13.93
CA PHE A 183 -17.26 12.77 12.77
C PHE A 183 -18.02 12.34 11.51
N LEU A 184 -18.41 13.31 10.69
CA LEU A 184 -19.08 13.10 9.39
C LEU A 184 -18.03 13.09 8.26
N MET A 185 -17.13 12.14 8.30
CA MET A 185 -16.07 11.97 7.33
C MET A 185 -15.86 10.46 7.06
N PRO A 186 -15.10 10.09 6.03
CA PRO A 186 -14.80 8.67 5.80
C PRO A 186 -14.25 8.03 7.08
N CYS A 187 -14.69 6.83 7.34
CA CYS A 187 -14.27 6.08 8.52
C CYS A 187 -12.74 5.94 8.56
N HIS A 188 -12.20 5.81 9.75
CA HIS A 188 -10.75 5.75 9.99
C HIS A 188 -9.96 6.98 9.49
N SER A 189 -10.62 8.10 9.18
CA SER A 189 -9.95 9.33 8.76
C SER A 189 -9.17 10.00 9.88
N THR A 190 -9.60 9.81 11.14
CA THR A 190 -8.95 10.38 12.32
C THR A 190 -8.43 9.30 13.25
N PRO A 191 -7.36 9.58 14.05
CA PRO A 191 -6.80 8.60 14.99
C PRO A 191 -7.65 8.35 16.24
N TRP A 192 -8.87 8.88 16.31
CA TRP A 192 -9.88 8.63 17.34
C TRP A 192 -9.38 8.86 18.78
N GLN A 193 -9.92 8.12 19.77
CA GLN A 193 -9.52 8.21 21.18
C GLN A 193 -8.05 7.86 21.43
N ALA A 194 -7.45 7.04 20.60
CA ALA A 194 -6.02 6.71 20.69
C ALA A 194 -5.11 7.95 20.64
N TYR A 195 -5.59 9.04 20.05
CA TYR A 195 -4.87 10.31 19.97
C TYR A 195 -5.52 11.43 20.80
N LEU A 196 -6.85 11.41 20.93
CA LEU A 196 -7.60 12.46 21.63
C LEU A 196 -7.36 12.42 23.14
N HIS A 197 -7.35 11.23 23.75
CA HIS A 197 -7.15 10.98 25.17
C HIS A 197 -8.03 11.84 26.10
N ARG A 198 -9.31 12.02 25.72
CA ARG A 198 -10.29 12.78 26.52
C ARG A 198 -11.29 11.83 27.18
N ALA A 199 -11.11 11.61 28.49
CA ALA A 199 -11.96 10.72 29.27
C ALA A 199 -13.43 11.18 29.32
N ASP A 200 -13.70 12.49 29.31
CA ASP A 200 -15.01 13.09 29.29
C ASP A 200 -15.80 12.76 28.01
N LEU A 201 -15.12 12.58 26.87
CA LEU A 201 -15.73 12.18 25.61
C LEU A 201 -15.75 10.65 25.39
N ALA A 202 -15.07 9.88 26.24
CA ALA A 202 -15.04 8.42 26.14
C ALA A 202 -16.36 7.77 26.58
N ALA A 203 -17.22 8.50 27.29
CA ALA A 203 -18.54 8.00 27.71
C ALA A 203 -19.43 7.68 26.49
N THR A 204 -20.25 6.67 26.62
CA THR A 204 -21.10 6.16 25.53
C THR A 204 -21.95 7.27 24.89
N GLY A 205 -21.89 7.38 23.58
CA GLY A 205 -22.68 8.33 22.79
C GLY A 205 -22.09 9.75 22.67
N ARG A 206 -21.05 10.10 23.43
CA ARG A 206 -20.46 11.45 23.35
C ARG A 206 -19.51 11.62 22.17
N MET A 207 -18.95 10.55 21.67
CA MET A 207 -18.11 10.56 20.48
C MET A 207 -18.56 9.47 19.53
N TRP A 208 -18.90 9.85 18.32
CA TRP A 208 -19.43 8.93 17.32
C TRP A 208 -18.89 9.28 15.91
N ALA A 209 -18.90 8.30 15.02
CA ALA A 209 -18.48 8.44 13.63
C ALA A 209 -19.35 7.56 12.72
N LEU A 210 -19.25 7.79 11.42
CA LEU A 210 -19.85 6.89 10.46
C LEU A 210 -19.11 5.54 10.49
N GLY A 211 -19.88 4.46 10.58
CA GLY A 211 -19.36 3.09 10.54
C GLY A 211 -18.83 2.73 9.15
N CYS A 212 -17.87 1.82 9.11
CA CYS A 212 -17.31 1.24 7.89
C CYS A 212 -17.55 -0.26 7.78
N GLU A 213 -18.40 -0.77 8.61
CA GLU A 213 -18.68 -2.20 8.62
C GLU A 213 -19.58 -2.54 7.43
N PRO A 214 -19.18 -3.51 6.59
CA PRO A 214 -20.06 -3.98 5.54
C PRO A 214 -21.32 -4.57 6.18
N PRO A 215 -22.51 -4.41 5.57
CA PRO A 215 -23.73 -5.04 6.08
C PRO A 215 -23.50 -6.56 6.07
N LEU A 216 -23.45 -7.12 7.26
CA LEU A 216 -23.48 -8.57 7.45
C LEU A 216 -24.94 -8.96 7.28
N GLY A 217 -25.31 -9.52 6.11
CA GLY A 217 -26.62 -10.05 5.80
C GLY A 217 -26.94 -11.32 6.57
#